data_061291b1dc9b99bc1177028deb2b54ce
#
_entry.id   061291b1dc9b99bc1177028deb2b54ce
#
_cell.length_a   1.000
_cell.length_b   1.000
_cell.length_c   1.000
_cell.angle_alpha   90.00
_cell.angle_beta   90.00
_cell.angle_gamma   90.00
#
_symmetry.space_group_name_H-M   'P 1'
#
loop_
_entity.id
_entity.type
_entity.pdbx_description
1 polymer ?
#
loop_
_entity_poly.entity_id
_entity_poly.type
_entity_poly.pdbx_seq_one_letter_code
_entity_poly.pdbx_strand_id
1 'polypeptide(L)'
;MKKTSWKKWTALFAAGLTAAALTGCGPWGGSNDDCSCDISPSFATESKPVIYLYPESQTDVTVTLDYAGTLTTTYPAYNGGWEVTAFPDGTLINHADGKEYSYLFWEGDGPADYDLSEGWCVPGDETAAFLQETLAEIGLTPREYNEFIVYWLPLMEDNPYNLITFQGNAYTDGAKLSITPEPDSLLRVFMAWMPLEEPMEIDAPEIKPFERNGFTVVEWGGAEIP
;
A
#
# COMPACT_ATOMS: atom_id res chain seq x y z
N MET A 1 -14.26 25.62 9.76
CA MET A 1 -13.53 24.37 9.69
C MET A 1 -13.55 23.73 11.07
N LYS A 2 -14.31 22.66 11.26
CA LYS A 2 -14.38 21.92 12.52
C LYS A 2 -13.43 20.72 12.39
N LYS A 3 -12.35 20.72 13.18
CA LYS A 3 -11.48 19.57 13.33
C LYS A 3 -12.28 18.45 13.98
N THR A 4 -12.57 17.39 13.26
CA THR A 4 -13.15 16.16 13.81
C THR A 4 -12.05 15.43 14.55
N SER A 5 -12.05 15.56 15.88
CA SER A 5 -11.16 14.82 16.78
C SER A 5 -11.67 13.38 16.83
N TRP A 6 -10.93 12.45 16.32
CA TRP A 6 -11.17 11.02 16.53
C TRP A 6 -11.07 10.74 18.03
N LYS A 7 -12.20 10.35 18.61
CA LYS A 7 -12.29 10.06 20.04
C LYS A 7 -11.60 8.74 20.31
N LYS A 8 -10.56 8.78 21.14
CA LYS A 8 -9.98 7.60 21.78
C LYS A 8 -11.09 6.84 22.53
N TRP A 9 -11.44 5.67 22.03
CA TRP A 9 -12.35 4.77 22.74
C TRP A 9 -11.53 3.98 23.74
N THR A 10 -11.65 4.33 25.02
CA THR A 10 -11.15 3.53 26.12
C THR A 10 -12.21 2.51 26.51
N ALA A 11 -12.03 1.27 26.09
CA ALA A 11 -12.84 0.16 26.57
C ALA A 11 -12.30 -0.30 27.94
N LEU A 12 -13.10 -0.13 28.99
CA LEU A 12 -12.84 -0.71 30.31
C LEU A 12 -13.18 -2.22 30.25
N PHE A 13 -12.18 -3.07 30.33
CA PHE A 13 -12.39 -4.49 30.58
C PHE A 13 -12.21 -4.81 32.08
N ALA A 14 -13.26 -5.41 32.65
CA ALA A 14 -13.21 -5.98 33.99
C ALA A 14 -12.54 -7.36 33.94
N ALA A 15 -11.47 -7.52 34.71
CA ALA A 15 -10.73 -8.75 34.83
C ALA A 15 -11.55 -9.83 35.60
N GLY A 16 -11.76 -10.99 34.98
CA GLY A 16 -12.19 -12.20 35.65
C GLY A 16 -11.06 -13.22 35.75
N LEU A 17 -10.46 -13.36 36.90
CA LEU A 17 -9.49 -14.42 37.23
C LEU A 17 -10.21 -15.76 37.38
N THR A 18 -9.79 -16.80 36.66
CA THR A 18 -9.92 -18.18 37.13
C THR A 18 -8.61 -18.93 36.92
N ALA A 19 -7.99 -19.26 38.06
CA ALA A 19 -6.83 -20.13 38.13
C ALA A 19 -7.25 -21.60 38.13
N ALA A 20 -6.60 -22.39 37.28
CA ALA A 20 -6.57 -23.85 37.48
C ALA A 20 -5.15 -24.36 37.27
N ALA A 21 -4.56 -24.76 38.38
CA ALA A 21 -3.27 -25.45 38.40
C ALA A 21 -3.49 -26.95 38.12
N LEU A 22 -2.67 -27.55 37.28
CA LEU A 22 -2.37 -28.97 37.32
C LEU A 22 -0.89 -29.21 37.00
N THR A 23 -0.21 -29.72 38.02
CA THR A 23 1.15 -30.22 38.03
C THR A 23 1.30 -31.53 37.25
N GLY A 24 2.38 -31.69 36.51
CA GLY A 24 2.80 -32.96 35.95
C GLY A 24 4.27 -32.90 35.58
N CYS A 25 5.16 -33.27 36.53
CA CYS A 25 6.57 -33.53 36.24
C CYS A 25 6.76 -34.91 35.61
N GLY A 26 7.60 -34.97 34.56
CA GLY A 26 8.23 -36.18 34.10
C GLY A 26 9.50 -35.86 33.33
N PRO A 27 10.67 -36.36 33.72
CA PRO A 27 11.91 -36.05 33.03
C PRO A 27 12.21 -37.11 31.98
N TRP A 28 12.69 -36.73 30.81
CA TRP A 28 13.59 -37.57 29.98
C TRP A 28 14.13 -36.86 28.74
N GLY A 29 15.46 -36.80 28.67
CA GLY A 29 16.22 -37.06 27.46
C GLY A 29 16.38 -35.89 26.48
N GLY A 30 17.62 -35.32 26.47
CA GLY A 30 18.03 -34.30 25.51
C GLY A 30 18.03 -34.79 24.08
N SER A 31 17.72 -33.90 23.21
CA SER A 31 18.32 -33.72 21.90
C SER A 31 18.28 -32.22 21.62
N ASN A 32 19.45 -31.66 21.35
CA ASN A 32 19.59 -30.31 20.80
C ASN A 32 18.99 -30.33 19.38
N ASP A 33 17.69 -30.14 19.27
CA ASP A 33 17.12 -29.73 18.01
C ASP A 33 17.23 -28.20 17.99
N ASP A 34 18.21 -27.76 17.26
CA ASP A 34 18.39 -26.41 16.78
C ASP A 34 17.10 -26.10 15.97
N CYS A 35 16.10 -25.51 16.61
CA CYS A 35 14.97 -24.93 15.92
C CYS A 35 15.50 -23.70 15.18
N SER A 36 16.13 -23.89 14.04
CA SER A 36 16.23 -22.85 13.05
C SER A 36 14.79 -22.60 12.58
N CYS A 37 14.19 -21.54 13.10
CA CYS A 37 13.01 -20.97 12.47
C CYS A 37 13.46 -20.51 11.08
N ASP A 38 13.29 -21.38 10.09
CA ASP A 38 13.31 -20.96 8.69
C ASP A 38 12.17 -19.97 8.54
N ILE A 39 12.49 -18.69 8.71
CA ILE A 39 11.61 -17.60 8.30
C ILE A 39 11.67 -17.64 6.78
N SER A 40 10.78 -18.45 6.19
CA SER A 40 10.54 -18.35 4.76
C SER A 40 10.05 -16.93 4.51
N PRO A 41 10.64 -16.20 3.55
CA PRO A 41 10.14 -14.87 3.23
C PRO A 41 8.65 -14.97 2.88
N SER A 42 7.81 -14.18 3.54
CA SER A 42 6.42 -14.05 3.14
C SER A 42 6.40 -13.38 1.77
N PHE A 43 5.66 -13.98 0.84
CA PHE A 43 5.40 -13.38 -0.47
C PHE A 43 4.00 -12.79 -0.44
N ALA A 44 3.86 -11.58 -0.93
CA ALA A 44 2.56 -11.00 -1.21
C ALA A 44 2.49 -10.60 -2.69
N THR A 45 1.29 -10.56 -3.21
CA THR A 45 1.03 -9.99 -4.52
C THR A 45 0.85 -8.49 -4.36
N GLU A 46 1.75 -7.70 -4.95
CA GLU A 46 1.57 -6.26 -5.08
C GLU A 46 0.50 -6.00 -6.14
N SER A 47 -0.67 -5.57 -5.67
CA SER A 47 -1.85 -5.43 -6.50
C SER A 47 -2.11 -3.98 -6.85
N LYS A 48 -2.44 -3.77 -8.13
CA LYS A 48 -2.92 -2.49 -8.65
C LYS A 48 -1.94 -1.31 -8.56
N PRO A 49 -0.58 -1.42 -8.56
CA PRO A 49 0.22 -0.24 -8.74
C PRO A 49 -0.07 0.42 -10.08
N VAL A 50 -0.51 1.67 -10.04
CA VAL A 50 -0.77 2.51 -11.22
C VAL A 50 0.06 3.78 -11.12
N ILE A 51 0.65 4.21 -12.24
CA ILE A 51 1.57 5.34 -12.31
C ILE A 51 0.93 6.39 -13.22
N TYR A 52 0.60 7.54 -12.65
CA TYR A 52 0.13 8.73 -13.36
C TYR A 52 1.29 9.68 -13.62
N LEU A 53 1.32 10.28 -14.81
CA LEU A 53 2.32 11.25 -15.23
C LEU A 53 1.61 12.57 -15.56
N TYR A 54 1.97 13.65 -14.84
CA TYR A 54 1.39 14.98 -15.00
C TYR A 54 2.48 16.01 -15.32
N PRO A 55 3.02 16.06 -16.53
CA PRO A 55 3.98 17.09 -16.92
C PRO A 55 3.27 18.45 -17.08
N GLU A 56 4.02 19.56 -16.98
CA GLU A 56 3.45 20.91 -17.22
C GLU A 56 3.08 21.15 -18.69
N SER A 57 3.69 20.42 -19.61
CA SER A 57 3.41 20.44 -21.05
C SER A 57 3.57 19.05 -21.64
N GLN A 58 3.08 18.82 -22.86
CA GLN A 58 3.30 17.56 -23.56
C GLN A 58 4.78 17.18 -23.53
N THR A 59 5.08 15.99 -23.01
CA THR A 59 6.45 15.52 -22.76
C THR A 59 6.56 14.03 -23.08
N ASP A 60 7.63 13.64 -23.77
CA ASP A 60 7.97 12.24 -23.93
C ASP A 60 8.66 11.76 -22.66
N VAL A 61 8.13 10.67 -22.08
CA VAL A 61 8.58 10.13 -20.78
C VAL A 61 8.91 8.65 -20.96
N THR A 62 10.05 8.26 -20.41
CA THR A 62 10.43 6.85 -20.26
C THR A 62 10.31 6.47 -18.78
N VAL A 63 9.62 5.37 -18.50
CA VAL A 63 9.47 4.81 -17.16
C VAL A 63 10.02 3.39 -17.14
N THR A 64 10.95 3.12 -16.23
CA THR A 64 11.45 1.77 -15.97
C THR A 64 11.26 1.41 -14.50
N LEU A 65 11.00 0.13 -14.26
CA LEU A 65 10.77 -0.46 -12.94
C LEU A 65 11.84 -1.54 -12.69
N ASP A 66 12.64 -1.34 -11.64
CA ASP A 66 13.52 -2.37 -11.08
C ASP A 66 12.80 -2.99 -9.88
N TYR A 67 12.20 -4.15 -10.09
CA TYR A 67 11.34 -4.84 -9.13
C TYR A 67 12.05 -6.06 -8.56
N ALA A 68 12.11 -6.17 -7.23
CA ALA A 68 12.76 -7.27 -6.51
C ALA A 68 11.99 -8.60 -6.56
N GLY A 69 10.89 -8.65 -7.35
CA GLY A 69 10.03 -9.81 -7.54
C GLY A 69 9.88 -10.20 -9.00
N THR A 70 8.74 -10.78 -9.32
CA THR A 70 8.35 -11.15 -10.68
C THR A 70 7.11 -10.38 -11.10
N LEU A 71 7.19 -9.60 -12.18
CA LEU A 71 6.02 -8.95 -12.76
C LEU A 71 5.07 -10.01 -13.32
N THR A 72 3.81 -9.96 -12.89
CA THR A 72 2.76 -10.90 -13.31
C THR A 72 1.86 -10.29 -14.37
N THR A 73 1.55 -9.01 -14.24
CA THR A 73 0.66 -8.29 -15.17
C THR A 73 1.15 -6.87 -15.40
N THR A 74 1.07 -6.39 -16.66
CA THR A 74 1.37 -4.99 -16.99
C THR A 74 0.42 -4.48 -18.06
N TYR A 75 0.01 -3.20 -17.97
CA TYR A 75 -0.83 -2.55 -18.98
C TYR A 75 -0.55 -1.05 -19.06
N PRO A 76 -0.09 -0.55 -20.24
CA PRO A 76 0.31 -1.33 -21.44
C PRO A 76 1.44 -2.32 -21.15
N ALA A 77 1.72 -3.20 -22.11
CA ALA A 77 2.76 -4.23 -21.95
C ALA A 77 4.14 -3.60 -21.61
N TYR A 78 4.80 -4.13 -20.59
CA TYR A 78 6.13 -3.72 -20.14
C TYR A 78 7.20 -4.52 -20.90
N ASN A 79 7.85 -3.90 -21.86
CA ASN A 79 8.92 -4.54 -22.67
C ASN A 79 10.32 -4.08 -22.21
N GLY A 80 10.55 -4.08 -20.88
CA GLY A 80 11.78 -3.54 -20.28
C GLY A 80 11.72 -2.03 -20.04
N GLY A 81 10.54 -1.42 -20.20
CA GLY A 81 10.21 -0.02 -19.99
C GLY A 81 8.95 0.38 -20.72
N TRP A 82 8.37 1.50 -20.30
CA TRP A 82 7.33 2.21 -21.04
C TRP A 82 7.89 3.49 -21.63
N GLU A 83 7.62 3.72 -22.90
CA GLU A 83 7.90 4.97 -23.59
C GLU A 83 6.56 5.58 -24.00
N VAL A 84 6.24 6.75 -23.46
CA VAL A 84 4.95 7.41 -23.64
C VAL A 84 5.11 8.90 -23.89
N THR A 85 4.17 9.49 -24.63
CA THR A 85 3.96 10.94 -24.61
C THR A 85 2.90 11.23 -23.56
N ALA A 86 3.29 11.94 -22.50
CA ALA A 86 2.41 12.35 -21.40
C ALA A 86 1.90 13.78 -21.59
N PHE A 87 0.65 14.03 -21.17
CA PHE A 87 -0.02 15.32 -21.23
C PHE A 87 -0.35 15.85 -19.82
N PRO A 88 -0.54 17.18 -19.66
CA PRO A 88 -0.82 17.77 -18.35
C PRO A 88 -2.08 17.25 -17.64
N ASP A 89 -3.05 16.75 -18.38
CA ASP A 89 -4.29 16.17 -17.86
C ASP A 89 -4.14 14.71 -17.42
N GLY A 90 -2.94 14.11 -17.58
CA GLY A 90 -2.62 12.72 -17.25
C GLY A 90 -2.87 11.74 -18.39
N THR A 91 -3.32 12.21 -19.55
CA THR A 91 -3.42 11.36 -20.75
C THR A 91 -2.03 10.90 -21.19
N LEU A 92 -1.90 9.64 -21.56
CA LEU A 92 -0.67 9.02 -22.06
C LEU A 92 -0.91 8.45 -23.46
N ILE A 93 0.00 8.69 -24.40
CA ILE A 93 0.04 7.95 -25.68
C ILE A 93 1.24 7.00 -25.63
N ASN A 94 0.98 5.70 -25.63
CA ASN A 94 2.04 4.71 -25.61
C ASN A 94 2.69 4.58 -26.99
N HIS A 95 4.03 4.72 -27.06
CA HIS A 95 4.76 4.68 -28.32
C HIS A 95 4.75 3.31 -28.98
N ALA A 96 4.63 2.23 -28.19
CA ALA A 96 4.67 0.87 -28.72
C ALA A 96 3.44 0.50 -29.58
N ASP A 97 2.26 1.08 -29.28
CA ASP A 97 1.01 0.75 -30.00
C ASP A 97 0.19 1.96 -30.45
N GLY A 98 0.64 3.18 -30.09
CA GLY A 98 -0.01 4.45 -30.44
C GLY A 98 -1.38 4.67 -29.78
N LYS A 99 -1.72 3.91 -28.75
CA LYS A 99 -3.00 4.02 -28.03
C LYS A 99 -2.92 4.94 -26.84
N GLU A 100 -4.10 5.44 -26.44
CA GLU A 100 -4.28 6.28 -25.28
C GLU A 100 -4.50 5.45 -24.02
N TYR A 101 -3.87 5.90 -22.93
CA TYR A 101 -3.94 5.32 -21.58
C TYR A 101 -4.11 6.43 -20.55
N SER A 102 -4.72 6.09 -19.38
CA SER A 102 -4.88 7.01 -18.25
C SER A 102 -3.74 6.89 -17.25
N TYR A 103 -3.02 5.77 -17.26
CA TYR A 103 -1.89 5.45 -16.36
C TYR A 103 -1.11 4.25 -16.92
N LEU A 104 0.06 4.00 -16.35
CA LEU A 104 0.79 2.76 -16.52
C LEU A 104 0.45 1.86 -15.32
N PHE A 105 0.18 0.58 -15.58
CA PHE A 105 -0.24 -0.38 -14.56
C PHE A 105 0.71 -1.57 -14.53
N TRP A 106 0.98 -2.07 -13.32
CA TRP A 106 1.69 -3.31 -13.11
C TRP A 106 1.18 -4.06 -11.87
N GLU A 107 1.44 -5.35 -11.83
CA GLU A 107 1.31 -6.23 -10.68
C GLU A 107 2.50 -7.17 -10.63
N GLY A 108 2.84 -7.64 -9.44
CA GLY A 108 3.95 -8.54 -9.27
C GLY A 108 3.92 -9.32 -7.96
N ASP A 109 4.58 -10.46 -7.95
CA ASP A 109 4.80 -11.27 -6.76
C ASP A 109 6.22 -11.03 -6.25
N GLY A 110 6.35 -10.55 -5.03
CA GLY A 110 7.63 -10.19 -4.44
C GLY A 110 7.69 -10.40 -2.92
N PRO A 111 8.86 -10.15 -2.32
CA PRO A 111 9.00 -10.22 -0.88
C PRO A 111 8.14 -9.14 -0.21
N ALA A 112 7.36 -9.54 0.79
CA ALA A 112 6.48 -8.69 1.57
C ALA A 112 7.06 -8.47 2.97
N ASP A 113 8.00 -7.54 3.09
CA ASP A 113 8.59 -7.11 4.36
C ASP A 113 8.03 -5.73 4.73
N TYR A 114 6.70 -5.68 4.95
CA TYR A 114 6.00 -4.44 5.24
C TYR A 114 6.16 -4.04 6.70
N ASP A 115 6.27 -2.73 6.94
CA ASP A 115 6.31 -2.15 8.29
C ASP A 115 4.88 -2.01 8.84
N LEU A 116 4.59 -2.75 9.91
CA LEU A 116 3.30 -2.75 10.60
C LEU A 116 3.38 -2.11 11.99
N SER A 117 4.46 -1.38 12.29
CA SER A 117 4.67 -0.77 13.61
C SER A 117 3.74 0.40 13.89
N GLU A 118 3.27 1.10 12.85
CA GLU A 118 2.31 2.19 12.90
C GLU A 118 1.23 1.98 11.84
N GLY A 119 0.00 2.46 12.12
CA GLY A 119 -1.11 2.30 11.19
C GLY A 119 -2.44 2.68 11.81
N TRP A 120 -3.52 2.18 11.24
CA TRP A 120 -4.88 2.41 11.69
C TRP A 120 -5.65 1.10 11.75
N CYS A 121 -6.38 0.89 12.85
CA CYS A 121 -7.39 -0.14 12.95
C CYS A 121 -8.75 0.49 12.64
N VAL A 122 -9.32 0.18 11.50
CA VAL A 122 -10.51 0.84 10.95
C VAL A 122 -11.65 -0.17 10.87
N PRO A 123 -12.87 0.12 11.41
CA PRO A 123 -14.05 -0.70 11.16
C PRO A 123 -14.33 -0.82 9.66
N GLY A 124 -14.77 -1.99 9.21
CA GLY A 124 -15.03 -2.24 7.79
C GLY A 124 -15.98 -1.23 7.16
N ASP A 125 -17.09 -0.95 7.84
CA ASP A 125 -18.12 0.01 7.40
C ASP A 125 -17.67 1.48 7.42
N GLU A 126 -16.56 1.81 8.10
CA GLU A 126 -15.94 3.15 8.10
C GLU A 126 -14.78 3.27 7.09
N THR A 127 -14.37 2.17 6.45
CA THR A 127 -13.19 2.12 5.57
C THR A 127 -13.28 3.12 4.41
N ALA A 128 -14.45 3.27 3.79
CA ALA A 128 -14.61 4.23 2.66
C ALA A 128 -14.33 5.68 3.08
N ALA A 129 -14.88 6.10 4.23
CA ALA A 129 -14.68 7.45 4.74
C ALA A 129 -13.23 7.68 5.18
N PHE A 130 -12.64 6.70 5.87
CA PHE A 130 -11.25 6.72 6.28
C PHE A 130 -10.30 6.86 5.09
N LEU A 131 -10.45 6.03 4.05
CA LEU A 131 -9.60 6.08 2.86
C LEU A 131 -9.75 7.42 2.14
N GLN A 132 -10.98 7.94 2.00
CA GLN A 132 -11.20 9.22 1.35
C GLN A 132 -10.51 10.38 2.07
N GLU A 133 -10.63 10.45 3.41
CA GLU A 133 -10.01 11.50 4.21
C GLU A 133 -8.47 11.37 4.22
N THR A 134 -7.97 10.17 4.46
CA THR A 134 -6.53 9.90 4.61
C THR A 134 -5.78 10.07 3.29
N LEU A 135 -6.30 9.52 2.18
CA LEU A 135 -5.65 9.64 0.87
C LEU A 135 -5.67 11.09 0.35
N ALA A 136 -6.74 11.85 0.64
CA ALA A 136 -6.77 13.28 0.33
C ALA A 136 -5.75 14.08 1.18
N GLU A 137 -5.57 13.72 2.46
CA GLU A 137 -4.57 14.36 3.33
C GLU A 137 -3.13 14.03 2.88
N ILE A 138 -2.87 12.79 2.43
CA ILE A 138 -1.59 12.39 1.84
C ILE A 138 -1.28 13.21 0.58
N GLY A 139 -2.29 13.55 -0.25
CA GLY A 139 -2.13 14.39 -1.44
C GLY A 139 -2.65 13.77 -2.74
N LEU A 140 -3.45 12.69 -2.67
CA LEU A 140 -4.15 12.18 -3.84
C LEU A 140 -5.33 13.09 -4.22
N THR A 141 -5.50 13.32 -5.51
CA THR A 141 -6.67 14.02 -6.05
C THR A 141 -7.93 13.17 -5.97
N PRO A 142 -9.15 13.78 -6.06
CA PRO A 142 -10.39 13.01 -6.11
C PRO A 142 -10.44 11.94 -7.20
N ARG A 143 -9.83 12.18 -8.35
CA ARG A 143 -9.73 11.17 -9.42
C ARG A 143 -8.92 9.96 -8.96
N GLU A 144 -7.76 10.19 -8.36
CA GLU A 144 -6.83 9.14 -7.96
C GLU A 144 -7.36 8.34 -6.77
N TYR A 145 -7.84 9.01 -5.69
CA TYR A 145 -8.35 8.26 -4.54
C TYR A 145 -9.69 7.57 -4.81
N ASN A 146 -10.52 8.07 -5.73
CA ASN A 146 -11.74 7.35 -6.10
C ASN A 146 -11.42 6.05 -6.84
N GLU A 147 -10.43 6.05 -7.74
CA GLU A 147 -9.98 4.82 -8.41
C GLU A 147 -9.36 3.84 -7.43
N PHE A 148 -8.61 4.33 -6.44
CA PHE A 148 -8.07 3.53 -5.33
C PHE A 148 -9.20 2.89 -4.51
N ILE A 149 -10.16 3.68 -4.03
CA ILE A 149 -11.24 3.22 -3.16
C ILE A 149 -12.13 2.21 -3.88
N VAL A 150 -12.50 2.45 -5.14
CA VAL A 150 -13.35 1.52 -5.92
C VAL A 150 -12.70 0.14 -6.08
N TYR A 151 -11.37 0.08 -6.11
CA TYR A 151 -10.65 -1.20 -6.19
C TYR A 151 -10.58 -1.91 -4.83
N TRP A 152 -10.20 -1.20 -3.76
CA TRP A 152 -9.90 -1.82 -2.47
C TRP A 152 -11.13 -2.02 -1.58
N LEU A 153 -12.09 -1.08 -1.60
CA LEU A 153 -13.23 -1.09 -0.70
C LEU A 153 -14.03 -2.43 -0.73
N PRO A 154 -14.32 -3.04 -1.89
CA PRO A 154 -15.06 -4.31 -1.93
C PRO A 154 -14.36 -5.49 -1.22
N LEU A 155 -13.06 -5.37 -0.96
CA LEU A 155 -12.28 -6.38 -0.24
C LEU A 155 -12.26 -6.12 1.27
N MET A 156 -12.66 -4.92 1.70
CA MET A 156 -12.42 -4.42 3.05
C MET A 156 -13.71 -4.09 3.82
N GLU A 157 -14.78 -3.66 3.13
CA GLU A 157 -15.97 -3.09 3.76
C GLU A 157 -16.78 -4.07 4.61
N ASP A 158 -16.73 -5.38 4.28
CA ASP A 158 -17.45 -6.44 5.00
C ASP A 158 -16.64 -7.03 6.18
N ASN A 159 -15.37 -6.65 6.35
CA ASN A 159 -14.56 -7.12 7.47
C ASN A 159 -15.00 -6.46 8.79
N PRO A 160 -14.92 -7.13 9.95
CA PRO A 160 -15.17 -6.48 11.23
C PRO A 160 -14.26 -5.27 11.44
N TYR A 161 -12.95 -5.43 11.16
CA TYR A 161 -11.94 -4.37 11.17
C TYR A 161 -10.90 -4.63 10.10
N ASN A 162 -10.17 -3.57 9.73
CA ASN A 162 -9.00 -3.64 8.87
C ASN A 162 -7.81 -2.97 9.56
N LEU A 163 -6.67 -3.65 9.61
CA LEU A 163 -5.40 -2.97 9.85
C LEU A 163 -4.96 -2.36 8.51
N ILE A 164 -4.70 -1.05 8.51
CA ILE A 164 -4.28 -0.31 7.30
C ILE A 164 -2.99 0.42 7.62
N THR A 165 -1.97 0.21 6.78
CA THR A 165 -0.68 0.92 6.86
C THR A 165 -0.31 1.48 5.49
N PHE A 166 0.36 2.64 5.45
CA PHE A 166 0.93 3.15 4.20
C PHE A 166 2.44 3.03 4.26
N GLN A 167 3.00 2.31 3.28
CA GLN A 167 4.39 1.92 3.27
C GLN A 167 5.29 3.00 2.67
N GLY A 168 6.45 3.19 3.29
CA GLY A 168 7.53 4.02 2.79
C GLY A 168 8.62 3.20 2.10
N ASN A 169 9.83 3.23 2.67
CA ASN A 169 11.00 2.54 2.12
C ASN A 169 10.82 1.02 2.00
N ALA A 170 10.03 0.41 2.89
CA ALA A 170 9.71 -1.02 2.83
C ALA A 170 9.13 -1.43 1.46
N TYR A 171 8.37 -0.55 0.82
CA TYR A 171 7.88 -0.75 -0.54
C TYR A 171 8.87 -0.24 -1.60
N THR A 172 9.33 1.02 -1.47
CA THR A 172 10.09 1.68 -2.55
C THR A 172 11.46 1.07 -2.81
N ASP A 173 12.07 0.43 -1.81
CA ASP A 173 13.36 -0.26 -1.98
C ASP A 173 13.24 -1.54 -2.81
N GLY A 174 12.06 -2.20 -2.76
CA GLY A 174 11.74 -3.39 -3.56
C GLY A 174 11.20 -3.09 -4.96
N ALA A 175 10.70 -1.87 -5.20
CA ALA A 175 10.07 -1.47 -6.47
C ALA A 175 10.59 -0.08 -6.89
N LYS A 176 11.81 -0.03 -7.46
CA LYS A 176 12.46 1.22 -7.82
C LYS A 176 12.01 1.72 -9.17
N LEU A 177 11.43 2.92 -9.21
CA LEU A 177 11.07 3.61 -10.43
C LEU A 177 12.21 4.50 -10.91
N SER A 178 12.53 4.44 -12.20
CA SER A 178 13.38 5.40 -12.89
C SER A 178 12.58 6.07 -14.00
N ILE A 179 12.49 7.39 -13.96
CA ILE A 179 11.65 8.20 -14.83
C ILE A 179 12.52 9.24 -15.52
N THR A 180 12.40 9.34 -16.84
CA THR A 180 13.15 10.31 -17.65
C THR A 180 12.18 11.05 -18.57
N PRO A 181 12.13 12.42 -18.53
CA PRO A 181 12.89 13.28 -17.64
C PRO A 181 12.55 13.05 -16.16
N GLU A 182 13.46 13.41 -15.25
CA GLU A 182 13.23 13.27 -13.81
C GLU A 182 12.07 14.18 -13.39
N PRO A 183 11.09 13.66 -12.62
CA PRO A 183 9.96 14.45 -12.15
C PRO A 183 10.41 15.44 -11.06
N ASP A 184 9.78 16.63 -11.03
CA ASP A 184 9.99 17.62 -9.98
C ASP A 184 9.38 17.16 -8.64
N SER A 185 8.34 16.32 -8.69
CA SER A 185 7.71 15.74 -7.51
C SER A 185 7.18 14.32 -7.78
N LEU A 186 7.42 13.41 -6.82
CA LEU A 186 7.02 12.00 -6.89
C LEU A 186 6.31 11.60 -5.60
N LEU A 187 5.04 11.22 -5.71
CA LEU A 187 4.26 10.65 -4.62
C LEU A 187 4.07 9.15 -4.88
N ARG A 188 4.43 8.33 -3.91
CA ARG A 188 4.18 6.88 -3.95
C ARG A 188 3.38 6.47 -2.72
N VAL A 189 2.15 5.99 -2.93
CA VAL A 189 1.20 5.56 -1.88
C VAL A 189 0.98 4.07 -2.02
N PHE A 190 1.52 3.30 -1.12
CA PHE A 190 1.33 1.85 -1.11
C PHE A 190 0.67 1.41 0.19
N MET A 191 -0.54 0.86 0.10
CA MET A 191 -1.30 0.37 1.23
C MET A 191 -1.00 -1.11 1.47
N ALA A 192 -0.49 -1.46 2.65
CA ALA A 192 -0.50 -2.82 3.13
C ALA A 192 -1.64 -2.95 4.16
N TRP A 193 -2.48 -3.98 4.01
CA TRP A 193 -3.65 -4.13 4.86
C TRP A 193 -3.95 -5.60 5.15
N MET A 194 -4.65 -5.86 6.25
CA MET A 194 -5.14 -7.19 6.61
C MET A 194 -6.48 -7.10 7.34
N PRO A 195 -7.39 -8.08 7.13
CA PRO A 195 -8.62 -8.17 7.90
C PRO A 195 -8.33 -8.54 9.36
N LEU A 196 -9.14 -8.01 10.29
CA LEU A 196 -9.07 -8.33 11.72
C LEU A 196 -10.46 -8.68 12.23
N GLU A 197 -10.55 -9.73 13.04
CA GLU A 197 -11.79 -10.13 13.71
C GLU A 197 -12.12 -9.26 14.93
N GLU A 198 -11.10 -8.71 15.59
CA GLU A 198 -11.22 -7.85 16.77
C GLU A 198 -10.36 -6.59 16.60
N PRO A 199 -10.75 -5.47 17.23
CA PRO A 199 -9.97 -4.24 17.13
C PRO A 199 -8.61 -4.40 17.81
N MET A 200 -7.56 -3.83 17.23
CA MET A 200 -6.24 -3.77 17.84
C MET A 200 -5.85 -2.32 18.16
N GLU A 201 -5.05 -2.15 19.21
CA GLU A 201 -4.44 -0.85 19.51
C GLU A 201 -3.15 -0.71 18.69
N ILE A 202 -3.07 0.36 17.91
CA ILE A 202 -1.89 0.72 17.13
C ILE A 202 -1.77 2.24 17.07
N ASP A 203 -0.54 2.74 17.07
CA ASP A 203 -0.28 4.17 16.95
C ASP A 203 -0.41 4.60 15.47
N ALA A 204 -1.15 5.70 15.25
CA ALA A 204 -1.29 6.26 13.90
C ALA A 204 -0.06 7.09 13.55
N PRO A 205 0.52 6.92 12.36
CA PRO A 205 1.63 7.74 11.91
C PRO A 205 1.21 9.20 11.66
N GLU A 206 2.18 10.10 11.67
CA GLU A 206 1.99 11.49 11.24
C GLU A 206 1.94 11.54 9.70
N ILE A 207 0.82 11.98 9.15
CA ILE A 207 0.69 12.20 7.71
C ILE A 207 1.35 13.53 7.35
N LYS A 208 2.27 13.48 6.37
CA LYS A 208 2.89 14.66 5.78
C LYS A 208 2.24 14.92 4.43
N PRO A 209 1.46 16.01 4.28
CA PRO A 209 0.83 16.34 3.02
C PRO A 209 1.86 16.53 1.91
N PHE A 210 1.59 15.91 0.75
CA PHE A 210 2.43 16.04 -0.42
C PHE A 210 2.08 17.30 -1.22
N GLU A 211 3.10 18.05 -1.62
CA GLU A 211 2.96 19.22 -2.50
C GLU A 211 3.34 18.85 -3.94
N ARG A 212 2.45 19.12 -4.87
CA ARG A 212 2.67 18.88 -6.31
C ARG A 212 3.35 20.10 -6.91
N ASN A 213 4.52 19.91 -7.49
CA ASN A 213 5.30 20.97 -8.15
C ASN A 213 5.79 20.46 -9.49
N GLY A 214 5.69 21.27 -10.55
CA GLY A 214 6.23 20.98 -11.87
C GLY A 214 5.72 19.66 -12.44
N PHE A 215 6.60 18.90 -13.07
CA PHE A 215 6.28 17.54 -13.51
C PHE A 215 6.06 16.64 -12.30
N THR A 216 4.80 16.31 -12.05
CA THR A 216 4.40 15.46 -10.93
C THR A 216 4.13 14.04 -11.40
N VAL A 217 4.65 13.06 -10.66
CA VAL A 217 4.33 11.64 -10.82
C VAL A 217 3.65 11.14 -9.56
N VAL A 218 2.57 10.38 -9.74
CA VAL A 218 1.85 9.74 -8.65
C VAL A 218 1.74 8.25 -8.93
N GLU A 219 2.16 7.45 -7.97
CA GLU A 219 1.89 6.01 -7.96
C GLU A 219 1.06 5.64 -6.74
N TRP A 220 0.05 4.80 -6.95
CA TRP A 220 -0.61 4.13 -5.84
C TRP A 220 -0.87 2.66 -6.12
N GLY A 221 -0.84 1.86 -5.09
CA GLY A 221 -1.10 0.43 -5.10
C GLY A 221 -1.28 -0.10 -3.70
N GLY A 222 -1.26 -1.42 -3.54
CA GLY A 222 -1.31 -2.04 -2.22
C GLY A 222 -1.14 -3.55 -2.26
N ALA A 223 -1.21 -4.15 -1.08
CA ALA A 223 -1.22 -5.59 -0.88
C ALA A 223 -2.08 -5.96 0.32
N GLU A 224 -2.80 -7.08 0.20
CA GLU A 224 -3.35 -7.77 1.36
C GLU A 224 -2.23 -8.61 1.98
N ILE A 225 -2.08 -8.49 3.30
CA ILE A 225 -1.11 -9.26 4.08
C ILE A 225 -1.83 -10.50 4.61
N PRO A 226 -1.27 -11.70 4.45
CA PRO A 226 -1.87 -12.95 4.92
C PRO A 226 -1.90 -13.08 6.44
#